data_2fdc26dda84e00ab6bd20cb8ebf2340a
#
_entry.id   2fdc26dda84e00ab6bd20cb8ebf2340a
#
_cell.length_a   1.000
_cell.length_b   1.000
_cell.length_c   1.000
_cell.angle_alpha   90.00
_cell.angle_beta   90.00
_cell.angle_gamma   90.00
#
_symmetry.space_group_name_H-M   'P 1'
#
loop_
_entity.id
_entity.type
_entity.pdbx_description
1 polymer ?
#
loop_
_entity_poly.entity_id
_entity_poly.type
_entity_poly.pdbx_seq_one_letter_code
_entity_poly.pdbx_strand_id
1 'polypeptide(L)'
;MSMDTLLLRVGTLAEASAGTPGLAAAGYRAPSPMTAVNLGTAFFDVARARADHPAMVTKAGTFSYGWILRAADRVRRYLCDRPGYAAGARVALQLSNSPEYLAAFYGTLLADCVVVPLPVSLEALRRRKIHELCTPDVLISCQEDFNSQEYSSPNATLTLSETSIEEASVALPRRKDGDLAMLLFTSGSMGMPKGVMLSHRNLLANAESILHELPICADDRALVVLPFCHAFGNSVLQTHMLSGATLLLGRALTFPSLIVDALHELGATSFSAVPEVYGMLLKYGRLGERPLPALRYMTVAGGELRYDLAAEIAARISPASFHVMYGQSEAVARLASLPYQQLHIRRGSIGKPIWGVELAVMDEAKRELPPGDVGMLCARGENVMLGYWQDPSATADVLSDDGWLQTGDLAHRDKDGFFYLHGRANLLVKVQGHRVHPAEIEGVVEAAFPQTSAVAIPAARGEDVRFILFLTSRDDQPIDVAKIRVTCQRELPPYKLPVHYEVVDRFPLTSGYKIDRAALALLAPRILAPPAHQPYARDSLTQSR
;
A
#
# COMPACT_ATOMS: atom_id res chain seq x y z
N MET A 1 12.44 38.16 0.16
CA MET A 1 11.34 37.99 -0.79
C MET A 1 10.07 38.07 0.01
N SER A 2 9.16 39.01 -0.33
CA SER A 2 7.97 39.33 0.48
C SER A 2 6.87 38.27 0.27
N MET A 3 6.01 38.12 1.27
CA MET A 3 4.84 37.22 1.28
C MET A 3 3.92 37.37 0.05
N ASP A 4 3.93 38.52 -0.62
CA ASP A 4 3.06 38.78 -1.78
C ASP A 4 3.43 38.00 -3.05
N THR A 5 4.67 37.52 -3.16
CA THR A 5 5.10 36.75 -4.33
C THR A 5 4.66 35.27 -4.27
N LEU A 6 4.32 34.76 -3.07
CA LEU A 6 3.83 33.39 -2.89
C LEU A 6 2.33 33.25 -3.19
N LEU A 7 1.56 34.32 -2.89
CA LEU A 7 0.11 34.37 -3.15
C LEU A 7 -0.24 34.46 -4.64
N LEU A 8 0.63 35.08 -5.45
CA LEU A 8 0.41 35.23 -6.90
C LEU A 8 0.64 33.94 -7.71
N ARG A 9 1.38 32.95 -7.17
CA ARG A 9 1.55 31.64 -7.83
C ARG A 9 0.40 30.66 -7.58
N VAL A 10 -0.34 30.83 -6.50
CA VAL A 10 -1.50 29.98 -6.17
C VAL A 10 -2.76 30.41 -6.96
N GLY A 11 -2.86 31.70 -7.30
CA GLY A 11 -4.04 32.24 -8.01
C GLY A 11 -4.17 31.85 -9.49
N THR A 12 -3.08 31.46 -10.15
CA THR A 12 -3.10 31.12 -11.60
C THR A 12 -3.38 29.66 -11.92
N LEU A 13 -3.35 28.76 -10.92
CA LEU A 13 -3.69 27.35 -11.11
C LEU A 13 -5.16 27.02 -10.84
N ALA A 14 -5.92 27.93 -10.23
CA ALA A 14 -7.34 27.73 -9.92
C ALA A 14 -8.27 27.85 -11.13
N GLU A 15 -7.82 28.45 -12.23
CA GLU A 15 -8.68 28.67 -13.43
C GLU A 15 -8.67 27.50 -14.43
N ALA A 16 -7.78 26.52 -14.27
CA ALA A 16 -7.67 25.38 -15.20
C ALA A 16 -8.56 24.16 -14.86
N SER A 17 -9.33 24.19 -13.76
CA SER A 17 -10.17 23.05 -13.31
C SER A 17 -11.67 23.26 -13.44
N ALA A 18 -12.14 24.26 -14.20
CA ALA A 18 -13.56 24.47 -14.48
C ALA A 18 -14.07 23.45 -15.52
N GLY A 19 -14.21 22.18 -15.13
CA GLY A 19 -14.64 21.11 -16.05
C GLY A 19 -15.18 19.84 -15.42
N THR A 20 -15.58 19.81 -14.14
CA THR A 20 -16.25 18.64 -13.55
C THR A 20 -17.61 19.04 -12.95
N PRO A 21 -18.73 18.91 -13.68
CA PRO A 21 -20.04 19.04 -13.09
C PRO A 21 -20.41 17.73 -12.39
N GLY A 22 -20.46 17.73 -11.06
CA GLY A 22 -20.95 16.55 -10.32
C GLY A 22 -20.77 16.54 -8.81
N LEU A 23 -19.89 17.33 -8.23
CA LEU A 23 -19.61 17.32 -6.79
C LEU A 23 -20.37 18.38 -5.97
N ALA A 24 -21.21 19.20 -6.59
CA ALA A 24 -21.87 20.33 -5.93
C ALA A 24 -23.13 19.94 -5.09
N ALA A 25 -23.51 18.67 -5.02
CA ALA A 25 -24.79 18.27 -4.41
C ALA A 25 -24.74 17.88 -2.92
N ALA A 26 -23.57 17.87 -2.28
CA ALA A 26 -23.44 17.46 -0.87
C ALA A 26 -22.48 18.37 -0.09
N GLY A 27 -22.72 19.67 0.00
CA GLY A 27 -22.04 20.54 0.97
C GLY A 27 -20.51 20.40 1.09
N TYR A 28 -19.85 19.81 0.10
CA TYR A 28 -18.41 19.58 0.10
C TYR A 28 -17.69 20.93 0.00
N ARG A 29 -17.07 21.34 1.07
CA ARG A 29 -16.13 22.44 1.08
C ARG A 29 -14.74 21.81 0.88
N ALA A 30 -14.09 22.10 -0.24
CA ALA A 30 -12.70 21.71 -0.44
C ALA A 30 -11.90 22.10 0.80
N PRO A 31 -11.03 21.20 1.34
CA PRO A 31 -10.19 21.57 2.47
C PRO A 31 -9.37 22.81 2.09
N SER A 32 -9.26 23.77 3.03
CA SER A 32 -8.35 24.90 2.82
C SER A 32 -6.93 24.34 2.61
N PRO A 33 -6.12 24.95 1.73
CA PRO A 33 -4.74 24.53 1.52
C PRO A 33 -4.05 24.34 2.87
N MET A 34 -3.39 23.20 3.08
CA MET A 34 -2.66 22.96 4.33
C MET A 34 -1.47 23.94 4.40
N THR A 35 -1.58 24.94 5.26
CA THR A 35 -0.53 25.94 5.49
C THR A 35 0.59 25.44 6.42
N ALA A 36 0.43 24.21 6.92
CA ALA A 36 1.38 23.61 7.86
C ALA A 36 2.72 23.31 7.18
N VAL A 37 3.80 23.68 7.86
CA VAL A 37 5.17 23.50 7.38
C VAL A 37 5.63 22.03 7.51
N ASN A 38 5.01 21.24 8.40
CA ASN A 38 5.31 19.84 8.55
C ASN A 38 4.10 19.04 9.07
N LEU A 39 4.16 17.73 8.92
CA LEU A 39 3.05 16.82 9.26
C LEU A 39 2.74 16.81 10.78
N GLY A 40 3.75 16.96 11.64
CA GLY A 40 3.53 17.03 13.09
C GLY A 40 2.73 18.27 13.49
N THR A 41 3.04 19.43 12.91
CA THR A 41 2.29 20.68 13.11
C THR A 41 0.88 20.59 12.56
N ALA A 42 0.70 20.00 11.35
CA ALA A 42 -0.63 19.80 10.77
C ALA A 42 -1.54 18.98 11.68
N PHE A 43 -1.02 17.87 12.22
CA PHE A 43 -1.76 17.07 13.20
C PHE A 43 -2.04 17.86 14.50
N PHE A 44 -1.06 18.58 15.03
CA PHE A 44 -1.20 19.38 16.25
C PHE A 44 -2.35 20.38 16.13
N ASP A 45 -2.45 21.10 15.02
CA ASP A 45 -3.50 22.10 14.78
C ASP A 45 -4.90 21.46 14.76
N VAL A 46 -5.05 20.33 14.06
CA VAL A 46 -6.31 19.56 14.03
C VAL A 46 -6.65 19.02 15.44
N ALA A 47 -5.67 18.44 16.14
CA ALA A 47 -5.90 17.83 17.44
C ALA A 47 -6.28 18.86 18.50
N ARG A 48 -5.77 20.09 18.42
CA ARG A 48 -6.21 21.20 19.27
C ARG A 48 -7.61 21.69 18.94
N ALA A 49 -7.91 21.85 17.65
CA ALA A 49 -9.21 22.33 17.21
C ALA A 49 -10.35 21.33 17.52
N ARG A 50 -10.01 20.03 17.61
CA ARG A 50 -10.98 18.94 17.80
C ARG A 50 -10.66 18.07 19.02
N ALA A 51 -10.17 18.66 20.10
CA ALA A 51 -9.62 17.93 21.25
C ALA A 51 -10.58 16.85 21.83
N ASP A 52 -11.87 17.14 21.91
CA ASP A 52 -12.87 16.22 22.45
C ASP A 52 -13.46 15.26 21.39
N HIS A 53 -13.15 15.47 20.09
CA HIS A 53 -13.67 14.60 19.04
C HIS A 53 -12.96 13.25 19.05
N PRO A 54 -13.66 12.12 18.81
CA PRO A 54 -13.05 10.81 18.67
C PRO A 54 -12.03 10.78 17.54
N ALA A 55 -10.77 10.47 17.85
CA ALA A 55 -9.73 10.21 16.86
C ALA A 55 -9.67 8.73 16.48
N MET A 56 -9.86 7.85 17.50
CA MET A 56 -9.85 6.41 17.29
C MET A 56 -10.83 5.71 18.23
N VAL A 57 -11.56 4.74 17.68
CA VAL A 57 -12.44 3.83 18.44
C VAL A 57 -11.89 2.42 18.31
N THR A 58 -11.71 1.76 19.45
CA THR A 58 -11.22 0.38 19.56
C THR A 58 -12.12 -0.42 20.50
N LYS A 59 -11.81 -1.71 20.70
CA LYS A 59 -12.48 -2.50 21.74
C LYS A 59 -12.21 -2.00 23.16
N ALA A 60 -11.04 -1.39 23.40
CA ALA A 60 -10.65 -0.85 24.70
C ALA A 60 -11.38 0.47 25.03
N GLY A 61 -11.95 1.14 24.03
CA GLY A 61 -12.68 2.40 24.23
C GLY A 61 -12.49 3.40 23.10
N THR A 62 -12.91 4.62 23.38
CA THR A 62 -12.81 5.76 22.48
C THR A 62 -11.68 6.69 22.93
N PHE A 63 -10.79 7.03 22.03
CA PHE A 63 -9.64 7.91 22.25
C PHE A 63 -9.84 9.19 21.46
N SER A 64 -9.88 10.33 22.15
CA SER A 64 -10.09 11.64 21.50
C SER A 64 -8.78 12.17 20.89
N TYR A 65 -8.89 13.16 20.00
CA TYR A 65 -7.74 13.89 19.46
C TYR A 65 -6.86 14.48 20.56
N GLY A 66 -7.50 15.05 21.60
CA GLY A 66 -6.78 15.57 22.77
C GLY A 66 -6.02 14.48 23.54
N TRP A 67 -6.60 13.27 23.66
CA TRP A 67 -5.89 12.14 24.27
C TRP A 67 -4.65 11.76 23.45
N ILE A 68 -4.80 11.61 22.12
CA ILE A 68 -3.69 11.27 21.23
C ILE A 68 -2.59 12.35 21.31
N LEU A 69 -2.97 13.64 21.29
CA LEU A 69 -2.02 14.73 21.37
C LEU A 69 -1.21 14.72 22.68
N ARG A 70 -1.88 14.51 23.82
CA ARG A 70 -1.20 14.41 25.11
C ARG A 70 -0.28 13.20 25.20
N ALA A 71 -0.72 12.04 24.67
CA ALA A 71 0.12 10.86 24.58
C ALA A 71 1.33 11.07 23.64
N ALA A 72 1.13 11.76 22.52
CA ALA A 72 2.21 12.14 21.60
C ALA A 72 3.21 13.11 22.24
N ASP A 73 2.75 14.07 23.06
CA ASP A 73 3.64 14.96 23.81
C ASP A 73 4.52 14.23 24.83
N ARG A 74 3.99 13.18 25.48
CA ARG A 74 4.82 12.32 26.36
C ARG A 74 5.93 11.61 25.57
N VAL A 75 5.61 11.09 24.39
CA VAL A 75 6.63 10.49 23.51
C VAL A 75 7.66 11.53 23.09
N ARG A 76 7.21 12.73 22.69
CA ARG A 76 8.09 13.85 22.34
C ARG A 76 9.04 14.20 23.48
N ARG A 77 8.52 14.40 24.70
CA ARG A 77 9.36 14.72 25.88
C ARG A 77 10.36 13.61 26.14
N TYR A 78 9.93 12.35 26.16
CA TYR A 78 10.83 11.20 26.34
C TYR A 78 11.97 11.20 25.31
N LEU A 79 11.68 11.50 24.04
CA LEU A 79 12.70 11.55 22.98
C LEU A 79 13.64 12.75 23.17
N CYS A 80 13.11 13.94 23.46
CA CYS A 80 13.89 15.17 23.62
C CYS A 80 14.77 15.18 24.88
N ASP A 81 14.30 14.57 25.98
CA ASP A 81 15.01 14.56 27.27
C ASP A 81 16.11 13.49 27.33
N ARG A 82 16.25 12.67 26.29
CA ARG A 82 17.28 11.62 26.26
C ARG A 82 18.68 12.20 26.07
N PRO A 83 19.69 11.64 26.78
CA PRO A 83 21.09 11.93 26.47
C PRO A 83 21.40 11.59 25.01
N GLY A 84 22.02 12.52 24.29
CA GLY A 84 22.37 12.35 22.87
C GLY A 84 21.21 12.58 21.89
N TYR A 85 20.07 13.14 22.34
CA TYR A 85 19.00 13.54 21.43
C TYR A 85 19.54 14.48 20.34
N ALA A 86 19.14 14.21 19.10
CA ALA A 86 19.41 15.08 17.96
C ALA A 86 18.18 15.13 17.04
N ALA A 87 17.88 16.30 16.50
CA ALA A 87 16.88 16.44 15.45
C ALA A 87 17.27 15.57 14.24
N GLY A 88 16.30 14.82 13.71
CA GLY A 88 16.56 13.84 12.65
C GLY A 88 16.96 12.46 13.14
N ALA A 89 17.01 12.23 14.46
CA ALA A 89 17.15 10.88 15.04
C ALA A 89 16.04 9.95 14.52
N ARG A 90 16.39 8.70 14.21
CA ARG A 90 15.46 7.71 13.63
C ARG A 90 14.80 6.91 14.74
N VAL A 91 13.48 6.92 14.75
CA VAL A 91 12.66 6.20 15.73
C VAL A 91 11.91 5.07 15.03
N ALA A 92 12.32 3.84 15.30
CA ALA A 92 11.63 2.65 14.80
C ALA A 92 10.34 2.41 15.59
N LEU A 93 9.22 2.26 14.87
CA LEU A 93 7.91 1.96 15.44
C LEU A 93 7.51 0.53 15.04
N GLN A 94 7.57 -0.41 15.98
CA GLN A 94 7.11 -1.78 15.77
C GLN A 94 5.85 -2.02 16.61
N LEU A 95 4.75 -1.44 16.18
CA LEU A 95 3.46 -1.40 16.85
C LEU A 95 2.34 -1.81 15.90
N SER A 96 1.35 -2.52 16.39
CA SER A 96 0.08 -2.73 15.70
C SER A 96 -0.67 -1.41 15.56
N ASN A 97 -1.66 -1.36 14.65
CA ASN A 97 -2.61 -0.24 14.60
C ASN A 97 -3.27 -0.08 15.96
N SER A 98 -3.05 1.06 16.61
CA SER A 98 -3.54 1.34 17.96
C SER A 98 -3.46 2.83 18.28
N PRO A 99 -4.09 3.31 19.36
CA PRO A 99 -3.89 4.68 19.83
C PRO A 99 -2.43 4.98 20.19
N GLU A 100 -1.69 3.97 20.69
CA GLU A 100 -0.26 4.06 21.00
C GLU A 100 0.58 4.25 19.73
N TYR A 101 0.20 3.60 18.62
CA TYR A 101 0.85 3.84 17.32
C TYR A 101 0.71 5.31 16.91
N LEU A 102 -0.50 5.88 17.01
CA LEU A 102 -0.71 7.30 16.69
C LEU A 102 0.13 8.21 17.58
N ALA A 103 0.13 7.93 18.89
CA ALA A 103 0.91 8.69 19.86
C ALA A 103 2.42 8.63 19.56
N ALA A 104 2.93 7.43 19.25
CA ALA A 104 4.34 7.23 18.89
C ALA A 104 4.69 7.91 17.57
N PHE A 105 3.83 7.78 16.54
CA PHE A 105 4.03 8.37 15.23
C PHE A 105 4.11 9.91 15.31
N TYR A 106 3.05 10.54 15.84
CA TYR A 106 3.02 12.01 15.92
C TYR A 106 3.97 12.56 16.97
N GLY A 107 4.18 11.84 18.09
CA GLY A 107 5.17 12.23 19.09
C GLY A 107 6.60 12.24 18.56
N THR A 108 6.94 11.28 17.68
CA THR A 108 8.21 11.25 16.96
C THR A 108 8.38 12.47 16.05
N LEU A 109 7.35 12.81 15.27
CA LEU A 109 7.38 13.99 14.38
C LEU A 109 7.44 15.31 15.18
N LEU A 110 6.71 15.40 16.30
CA LEU A 110 6.73 16.55 17.20
C LEU A 110 8.09 16.70 17.92
N ALA A 111 8.87 15.62 18.02
CA ALA A 111 10.25 15.65 18.53
C ALA A 111 11.28 15.94 17.42
N ASP A 112 10.91 16.42 16.25
CA ASP A 112 11.83 16.63 15.12
C ASP A 112 12.60 15.35 14.69
N CYS A 113 12.07 14.17 14.98
CA CYS A 113 12.66 12.88 14.66
C CYS A 113 12.03 12.27 13.40
N VAL A 114 12.71 11.26 12.85
CA VAL A 114 12.28 10.52 11.65
C VAL A 114 11.58 9.24 12.06
N VAL A 115 10.38 9.02 11.57
CA VAL A 115 9.61 7.80 11.81
C VAL A 115 10.11 6.66 10.91
N VAL A 116 10.36 5.48 11.49
CA VAL A 116 10.68 4.25 10.76
C VAL A 116 9.63 3.20 11.12
N PRO A 117 8.49 3.15 10.37
CA PRO A 117 7.41 2.23 10.70
C PRO A 117 7.75 0.81 10.25
N LEU A 118 7.60 -0.17 11.15
CA LEU A 118 7.93 -1.57 10.93
C LEU A 118 6.73 -2.47 11.22
N PRO A 119 6.48 -3.52 10.39
CA PRO A 119 5.48 -4.53 10.71
C PRO A 119 5.82 -5.28 12.00
N VAL A 120 4.82 -5.58 12.83
CA VAL A 120 4.99 -6.40 14.04
C VAL A 120 5.46 -7.82 13.66
N SER A 121 4.87 -8.38 12.61
CA SER A 121 5.18 -9.73 12.10
C SER A 121 6.44 -9.81 11.22
N LEU A 122 7.35 -8.82 11.33
CA LEU A 122 8.56 -8.79 10.52
C LEU A 122 9.51 -9.92 10.92
N GLU A 123 9.93 -10.73 9.93
CA GLU A 123 10.90 -11.82 10.14
C GLU A 123 12.21 -11.30 10.76
N ALA A 124 12.79 -12.07 11.68
CA ALA A 124 13.98 -11.68 12.45
C ALA A 124 15.16 -11.26 11.55
N LEU A 125 15.44 -12.03 10.48
CA LEU A 125 16.53 -11.72 9.55
C LEU A 125 16.30 -10.39 8.81
N ARG A 126 15.06 -10.14 8.33
CA ARG A 126 14.69 -8.93 7.63
C ARG A 126 14.72 -7.73 8.57
N ARG A 127 14.24 -7.89 9.80
CA ARG A 127 14.30 -6.89 10.86
C ARG A 127 15.75 -6.49 11.16
N ARG A 128 16.66 -7.48 11.33
CA ARG A 128 18.09 -7.20 11.53
C ARG A 128 18.67 -6.38 10.37
N LYS A 129 18.41 -6.76 9.11
CA LYS A 129 18.87 -6.02 7.94
C LYS A 129 18.36 -4.57 7.91
N ILE A 130 17.10 -4.34 8.24
CA ILE A 130 16.55 -2.98 8.31
C ILE A 130 17.23 -2.18 9.42
N HIS A 131 17.43 -2.78 10.60
CA HIS A 131 18.14 -2.12 11.70
C HIS A 131 19.60 -1.78 11.37
N GLU A 132 20.31 -2.66 10.68
CA GLU A 132 21.67 -2.42 10.19
C GLU A 132 21.70 -1.26 9.18
N LEU A 133 20.70 -1.19 8.28
CA LEU A 133 20.61 -0.14 7.27
C LEU A 133 20.24 1.23 7.85
N CYS A 134 19.23 1.31 8.71
CA CYS A 134 18.75 2.60 9.20
C CYS A 134 19.30 2.97 10.58
N THR A 135 19.98 2.05 11.29
CA THR A 135 20.55 2.30 12.63
C THR A 135 19.66 3.17 13.51
N PRO A 136 18.47 2.69 13.92
CA PRO A 136 17.53 3.51 14.64
C PRO A 136 18.07 3.89 16.02
N ASP A 137 17.85 5.15 16.40
CA ASP A 137 18.30 5.67 17.69
C ASP A 137 17.40 5.24 18.84
N VAL A 138 16.13 4.95 18.52
CA VAL A 138 15.12 4.46 19.47
C VAL A 138 14.23 3.42 18.78
N LEU A 139 13.81 2.40 19.53
CA LEU A 139 12.75 1.48 19.16
C LEU A 139 11.57 1.66 20.13
N ILE A 140 10.39 1.88 19.58
CA ILE A 140 9.12 1.87 20.33
C ILE A 140 8.36 0.61 19.92
N SER A 141 8.06 -0.26 20.91
CA SER A 141 7.33 -1.52 20.70
C SER A 141 6.40 -1.82 21.87
N CYS A 142 5.47 -2.77 21.71
CA CYS A 142 4.69 -3.33 22.81
C CYS A 142 5.46 -4.44 23.51
N GLN A 143 5.28 -4.57 24.83
CA GLN A 143 5.98 -5.57 25.65
C GLN A 143 5.62 -7.02 25.25
N GLU A 144 4.43 -7.25 24.74
CA GLU A 144 3.93 -8.58 24.36
C GLU A 144 4.57 -9.13 23.06
N ASP A 145 5.10 -8.25 22.21
CA ASP A 145 5.64 -8.59 20.90
C ASP A 145 7.17 -8.78 20.92
N PHE A 146 7.83 -8.70 22.10
CA PHE A 146 9.28 -8.55 22.20
C PHE A 146 9.95 -9.67 23.00
N ASN A 147 10.63 -10.55 22.28
CA ASN A 147 11.60 -11.46 22.90
C ASN A 147 12.94 -10.71 23.09
N SER A 148 13.17 -10.20 24.31
CA SER A 148 14.28 -9.30 24.67
C SER A 148 15.69 -9.91 24.49
N GLN A 149 15.80 -11.21 24.22
CA GLN A 149 17.09 -11.92 24.09
C GLN A 149 17.77 -11.74 22.73
N GLU A 150 17.05 -11.25 21.70
CA GLU A 150 17.62 -11.09 20.35
C GLU A 150 18.16 -9.69 20.02
N TYR A 151 18.05 -8.73 20.95
CA TYR A 151 18.45 -7.34 20.71
C TYR A 151 19.53 -6.87 21.67
N SER A 152 20.77 -6.91 21.22
CA SER A 152 21.89 -6.15 21.80
C SER A 152 21.97 -4.74 21.17
N SER A 153 20.86 -4.00 21.15
CA SER A 153 20.91 -2.56 20.82
C SER A 153 20.96 -1.75 22.11
N PRO A 154 21.80 -0.73 22.22
CA PRO A 154 21.89 0.12 23.41
C PRO A 154 20.68 1.00 23.65
N ASN A 155 19.62 0.86 22.88
CA ASN A 155 18.56 1.82 22.74
C ASN A 155 17.33 1.42 23.54
N ALA A 156 16.79 2.34 24.33
CA ALA A 156 15.69 2.13 25.24
C ALA A 156 14.38 1.75 24.54
N THR A 157 13.66 0.82 25.15
CA THR A 157 12.27 0.51 24.79
C THR A 157 11.35 1.42 25.60
N LEU A 158 10.42 2.12 24.93
CA LEU A 158 9.40 2.90 25.59
C LEU A 158 8.09 2.10 25.62
N THR A 159 7.61 1.79 26.83
CA THR A 159 6.28 1.23 27.03
C THR A 159 5.32 2.39 27.35
N LEU A 160 4.29 2.58 26.52
CA LEU A 160 3.25 3.56 26.75
C LEU A 160 2.22 2.95 27.72
N SER A 161 2.19 3.44 28.98
CA SER A 161 1.18 3.08 29.97
C SER A 161 0.20 4.23 30.21
N GLU A 162 -1.04 3.88 30.63
CA GLU A 162 -2.09 4.85 30.97
C GLU A 162 -1.81 5.61 32.28
N THR A 163 -0.81 6.48 32.33
CA THR A 163 -0.63 7.36 33.49
C THR A 163 -1.24 8.74 33.25
N SER A 164 -1.71 9.35 34.34
CA SER A 164 -2.39 10.66 34.41
C SER A 164 -1.75 11.74 33.53
N ILE A 165 -2.60 12.44 32.82
CA ILE A 165 -2.23 13.35 31.74
C ILE A 165 -2.36 14.79 32.26
N GLU A 166 -1.23 15.43 32.56
CA GLU A 166 -1.15 16.88 32.82
C GLU A 166 -1.32 17.67 31.51
N GLU A 167 -1.71 18.95 31.62
CA GLU A 167 -1.85 19.84 30.45
C GLU A 167 -0.58 19.87 29.61
N ALA A 168 -0.71 19.59 28.33
CA ALA A 168 0.42 19.50 27.40
C ALA A 168 0.90 20.91 26.99
N SER A 169 2.09 21.28 27.41
CA SER A 169 2.83 22.39 26.80
C SER A 169 3.64 21.85 25.60
N VAL A 170 2.99 21.68 24.47
CA VAL A 170 3.64 21.11 23.28
C VAL A 170 4.49 22.16 22.59
N ALA A 171 5.82 21.97 22.59
CA ALA A 171 6.71 22.73 21.73
C ALA A 171 6.52 22.25 20.28
N LEU A 172 6.30 23.18 19.35
CA LEU A 172 6.16 22.85 17.94
C LEU A 172 7.51 22.45 17.33
N PRO A 173 7.51 21.52 16.38
CA PRO A 173 8.72 21.09 15.68
C PRO A 173 9.34 22.23 14.87
N ARG A 174 10.66 22.17 14.71
CA ARG A 174 11.46 23.17 13.97
C ARG A 174 11.75 22.75 12.54
N ARG A 175 11.52 21.46 12.21
CA ARG A 175 11.82 20.93 10.88
C ARG A 175 10.93 21.54 9.82
N LYS A 176 11.54 21.74 8.64
CA LYS A 176 10.88 22.31 7.46
C LYS A 176 10.20 21.22 6.65
N ASP A 177 9.39 21.63 5.70
CA ASP A 177 8.64 20.76 4.79
C ASP A 177 9.51 19.81 3.96
N GLY A 178 10.71 20.25 3.54
CA GLY A 178 11.67 19.45 2.79
C GLY A 178 12.49 18.45 3.63
N ASP A 179 12.44 18.55 4.97
CA ASP A 179 13.20 17.64 5.84
C ASP A 179 12.61 16.23 5.86
N LEU A 180 13.48 15.23 6.04
CA LEU A 180 13.08 13.82 6.13
C LEU A 180 12.15 13.60 7.32
N ALA A 181 10.96 13.06 7.06
CA ALA A 181 9.93 12.77 8.07
C ALA A 181 9.78 11.27 8.33
N MET A 182 9.94 10.44 7.29
CA MET A 182 9.70 9.01 7.39
C MET A 182 10.66 8.22 6.50
N LEU A 183 11.13 7.06 7.00
CA LEU A 183 11.81 6.03 6.22
C LEU A 183 10.89 4.81 6.09
N LEU A 184 10.34 4.60 4.91
CA LEU A 184 9.43 3.49 4.66
C LEU A 184 10.15 2.35 3.94
N PHE A 185 10.30 1.19 4.60
CA PHE A 185 10.99 0.05 4.02
C PHE A 185 10.08 -0.79 3.13
N THR A 186 10.52 -1.02 1.89
CA THR A 186 9.85 -1.88 0.91
C THR A 186 10.63 -3.17 0.70
N SER A 187 9.94 -4.22 0.21
CA SER A 187 10.61 -5.45 -0.23
C SER A 187 11.27 -5.18 -1.58
N GLY A 188 12.58 -4.91 -1.59
CA GLY A 188 13.34 -4.80 -2.82
C GLY A 188 13.25 -6.07 -3.68
N SER A 189 13.39 -5.91 -5.00
CA SER A 189 13.25 -6.98 -6.01
C SER A 189 14.24 -8.15 -5.86
N MET A 190 15.34 -7.97 -5.12
CA MET A 190 16.35 -9.00 -4.83
C MET A 190 16.39 -9.40 -3.34
N GLY A 191 15.30 -9.18 -2.59
CA GLY A 191 15.19 -9.58 -1.18
C GLY A 191 15.90 -8.67 -0.17
N MET A 192 16.61 -7.61 -0.63
CA MET A 192 17.15 -6.57 0.25
C MET A 192 16.14 -5.45 0.43
N PRO A 193 15.80 -5.06 1.67
CA PRO A 193 14.87 -3.96 1.89
C PRO A 193 15.48 -2.63 1.42
N LYS A 194 14.68 -1.80 0.73
CA LYS A 194 15.04 -0.43 0.36
C LYS A 194 14.30 0.54 1.25
N GLY A 195 14.99 1.51 1.84
CA GLY A 195 14.41 2.57 2.66
C GLY A 195 14.01 3.77 1.80
N VAL A 196 12.72 3.94 1.55
CA VAL A 196 12.18 5.09 0.82
C VAL A 196 12.21 6.31 1.72
N MET A 197 12.89 7.38 1.34
CA MET A 197 13.00 8.64 2.07
C MET A 197 11.83 9.56 1.73
N LEU A 198 10.97 9.84 2.70
CA LEU A 198 9.80 10.70 2.55
C LEU A 198 9.93 11.94 3.44
N SER A 199 9.87 13.13 2.82
CA SER A 199 9.85 14.40 3.53
C SER A 199 8.46 14.72 4.09
N HIS A 200 8.37 15.70 4.97
CA HIS A 200 7.10 16.26 5.43
C HIS A 200 6.26 16.75 4.25
N ARG A 201 6.90 17.43 3.26
CA ARG A 201 6.24 17.89 2.03
C ARG A 201 5.63 16.73 1.24
N ASN A 202 6.39 15.63 1.04
CA ASN A 202 5.86 14.48 0.29
C ASN A 202 4.59 13.93 0.93
N LEU A 203 4.60 13.77 2.28
CA LEU A 203 3.47 13.24 3.04
C LEU A 203 2.26 14.16 2.98
N LEU A 204 2.47 15.47 3.18
CA LEU A 204 1.41 16.48 3.14
C LEU A 204 0.81 16.61 1.72
N ALA A 205 1.65 16.72 0.69
CA ALA A 205 1.21 16.82 -0.69
C ALA A 205 0.35 15.62 -1.12
N ASN A 206 0.75 14.40 -0.73
CA ASN A 206 -0.05 13.22 -1.03
C ASN A 206 -1.38 13.19 -0.25
N ALA A 207 -1.37 13.59 1.03
CA ALA A 207 -2.59 13.69 1.82
C ALA A 207 -3.56 14.72 1.23
N GLU A 208 -3.06 15.90 0.84
CA GLU A 208 -3.85 16.95 0.21
C GLU A 208 -4.43 16.50 -1.13
N SER A 209 -3.63 15.86 -1.99
CA SER A 209 -4.09 15.28 -3.25
C SER A 209 -5.23 14.28 -3.05
N ILE A 210 -5.13 13.43 -2.03
CA ILE A 210 -6.17 12.45 -1.70
C ILE A 210 -7.45 13.13 -1.21
N LEU A 211 -7.32 14.18 -0.39
CA LEU A 211 -8.46 14.96 0.10
C LEU A 211 -9.18 15.73 -1.01
N HIS A 212 -8.48 16.05 -2.12
CA HIS A 212 -9.11 16.58 -3.32
C HIS A 212 -9.92 15.54 -4.11
N GLU A 213 -9.45 14.28 -4.13
CA GLU A 213 -10.06 13.19 -4.91
C GLU A 213 -11.20 12.47 -4.19
N LEU A 214 -11.08 12.32 -2.87
CA LEU A 214 -12.06 11.60 -2.06
C LEU A 214 -12.85 12.57 -1.18
N PRO A 215 -14.15 12.34 -0.98
CA PRO A 215 -15.01 13.22 -0.18
C PRO A 215 -14.79 13.01 1.33
N ILE A 216 -13.53 12.93 1.77
CA ILE A 216 -13.17 12.73 3.18
C ILE A 216 -13.51 13.99 3.97
N CYS A 217 -14.21 13.84 5.08
CA CYS A 217 -14.60 14.95 5.95
C CYS A 217 -14.44 14.59 7.43
N ALA A 218 -14.59 15.60 8.28
CA ALA A 218 -14.42 15.48 9.72
C ALA A 218 -15.44 14.55 10.41
N ASP A 219 -16.57 14.27 9.76
CA ASP A 219 -17.60 13.38 10.28
C ASP A 219 -17.41 11.92 9.82
N ASP A 220 -16.37 11.65 9.01
CA ASP A 220 -16.09 10.31 8.54
C ASP A 220 -15.63 9.39 9.67
N ARG A 221 -15.99 8.13 9.52
CA ARG A 221 -15.65 7.02 10.39
C ARG A 221 -15.04 5.90 9.53
N ALA A 222 -13.73 5.88 9.42
CA ALA A 222 -13.02 4.93 8.56
C ALA A 222 -12.75 3.61 9.27
N LEU A 223 -13.29 2.50 8.77
CA LEU A 223 -12.90 1.18 9.27
C LEU A 223 -11.51 0.82 8.73
N VAL A 224 -10.56 0.60 9.63
CA VAL A 224 -9.16 0.36 9.31
C VAL A 224 -8.81 -1.12 9.46
N VAL A 225 -8.32 -1.71 8.38
CA VAL A 225 -7.76 -3.07 8.34
C VAL A 225 -6.31 -3.06 7.84
N LEU A 226 -5.92 -2.02 7.10
CA LEU A 226 -4.58 -1.88 6.54
C LEU A 226 -3.57 -1.49 7.62
N PRO A 227 -2.40 -2.18 7.72
CA PRO A 227 -1.37 -1.79 8.67
C PRO A 227 -0.82 -0.39 8.37
N PHE A 228 -0.74 0.47 9.38
CA PHE A 228 -0.21 1.84 9.24
C PHE A 228 1.27 1.90 8.87
N CYS A 229 2.00 0.81 9.09
CA CYS A 229 3.41 0.69 8.69
C CYS A 229 3.62 0.52 7.18
N HIS A 230 2.56 0.39 6.38
CA HIS A 230 2.64 0.34 4.92
C HIS A 230 2.07 1.62 4.29
N ALA A 231 2.56 1.99 3.11
CA ALA A 231 2.20 3.22 2.39
C ALA A 231 0.69 3.47 2.32
N PHE A 232 -0.10 2.48 1.91
CA PHE A 232 -1.55 2.65 1.78
C PHE A 232 -2.23 2.83 3.14
N GLY A 233 -1.92 2.01 4.14
CA GLY A 233 -2.45 2.16 5.50
C GLY A 233 -2.04 3.50 6.12
N ASN A 234 -0.79 3.93 5.90
CA ASN A 234 -0.31 5.24 6.34
C ASN A 234 -1.06 6.39 5.67
N SER A 235 -1.36 6.30 4.36
CA SER A 235 -2.14 7.34 3.67
C SER A 235 -3.57 7.46 4.22
N VAL A 236 -4.21 6.33 4.56
CA VAL A 236 -5.52 6.32 5.24
C VAL A 236 -5.42 6.99 6.61
N LEU A 237 -4.39 6.64 7.40
CA LEU A 237 -4.11 7.29 8.69
C LEU A 237 -3.99 8.81 8.51
N GLN A 238 -3.10 9.29 7.62
CA GLN A 238 -2.82 10.72 7.48
C GLN A 238 -4.04 11.50 7.01
N THR A 239 -4.73 11.04 5.97
CA THR A 239 -5.88 11.75 5.41
C THR A 239 -7.03 11.90 6.39
N HIS A 240 -7.33 10.85 7.17
CA HIS A 240 -8.40 10.92 8.16
C HIS A 240 -8.02 11.72 9.41
N MET A 241 -6.77 11.59 9.88
CA MET A 241 -6.32 12.40 11.02
C MET A 241 -6.24 13.89 10.68
N LEU A 242 -5.80 14.24 9.46
CA LEU A 242 -5.71 15.64 9.03
C LEU A 242 -7.07 16.25 8.69
N SER A 243 -8.07 15.45 8.33
CA SER A 243 -9.45 15.93 8.15
C SER A 243 -10.24 16.02 9.46
N GLY A 244 -9.70 15.53 10.57
CA GLY A 244 -10.39 15.48 11.85
C GLY A 244 -11.39 14.33 11.98
N ALA A 245 -11.31 13.30 11.15
CA ALA A 245 -12.20 12.14 11.11
C ALA A 245 -11.87 11.12 12.21
N THR A 246 -12.69 10.08 12.34
CA THR A 246 -12.52 9.00 13.31
C THR A 246 -12.01 7.73 12.63
N LEU A 247 -10.96 7.10 13.18
CA LEU A 247 -10.51 5.77 12.78
C LEU A 247 -11.20 4.70 13.64
N LEU A 248 -11.77 3.67 13.02
CA LEU A 248 -12.39 2.54 13.68
C LEU A 248 -11.48 1.32 13.54
N LEU A 249 -11.00 0.80 14.65
CA LEU A 249 -10.26 -0.47 14.65
C LEU A 249 -11.23 -1.63 14.86
N GLY A 250 -11.52 -2.33 13.77
CA GLY A 250 -12.34 -3.53 13.77
C GLY A 250 -11.63 -4.75 14.34
N ARG A 251 -12.33 -5.89 14.32
CA ARG A 251 -11.76 -7.19 14.63
C ARG A 251 -10.81 -7.62 13.51
N ALA A 252 -9.85 -8.50 13.84
CA ALA A 252 -8.82 -8.95 12.91
C ALA A 252 -9.41 -9.51 11.59
N LEU A 253 -8.66 -9.33 10.48
CA LEU A 253 -8.94 -9.85 9.14
C LEU A 253 -9.14 -11.39 9.05
N THR A 254 -8.90 -12.11 10.14
CA THR A 254 -9.01 -13.57 10.21
C THR A 254 -10.40 -14.08 9.80
N PHE A 255 -11.44 -13.26 10.01
CA PHE A 255 -12.81 -13.60 9.69
C PHE A 255 -13.47 -12.49 8.87
N PRO A 256 -13.56 -12.60 7.53
CA PRO A 256 -14.09 -11.56 6.65
C PRO A 256 -15.52 -11.10 7.00
N SER A 257 -16.37 -12.00 7.53
CA SER A 257 -17.72 -11.64 8.00
C SER A 257 -17.70 -10.60 9.13
N LEU A 258 -16.72 -10.66 10.03
CA LEU A 258 -16.58 -9.70 11.12
C LEU A 258 -16.22 -8.28 10.64
N ILE A 259 -15.63 -8.16 9.43
CA ILE A 259 -15.38 -6.85 8.81
C ILE A 259 -16.70 -6.24 8.36
N VAL A 260 -17.56 -7.02 7.68
CA VAL A 260 -18.88 -6.55 7.23
C VAL A 260 -19.78 -6.22 8.44
N ASP A 261 -19.72 -7.03 9.50
CA ASP A 261 -20.40 -6.74 10.75
C ASP A 261 -19.91 -5.43 11.38
N ALA A 262 -18.59 -5.22 11.44
CA ALA A 262 -18.00 -3.98 11.97
C ALA A 262 -18.37 -2.75 11.12
N LEU A 263 -18.41 -2.86 9.79
CA LEU A 263 -18.88 -1.78 8.90
C LEU A 263 -20.29 -1.34 9.28
N HIS A 264 -21.19 -2.29 9.55
CA HIS A 264 -22.56 -2.01 9.95
C HIS A 264 -22.65 -1.49 11.38
N GLU A 265 -22.10 -2.24 12.36
CA GLU A 265 -22.30 -2.01 13.81
C GLU A 265 -21.61 -0.73 14.28
N LEU A 266 -20.44 -0.42 13.71
CA LEU A 266 -19.71 0.79 14.07
C LEU A 266 -20.13 2.01 13.23
N GLY A 267 -21.06 1.85 12.28
CA GLY A 267 -21.50 2.92 11.41
C GLY A 267 -20.34 3.50 10.58
N ALA A 268 -19.53 2.62 9.98
CA ALA A 268 -18.41 3.05 9.17
C ALA A 268 -18.89 3.75 7.89
N THR A 269 -18.29 4.91 7.61
CA THR A 269 -18.59 5.70 6.40
C THR A 269 -17.66 5.39 5.25
N SER A 270 -16.49 4.83 5.54
CA SER A 270 -15.49 4.47 4.54
C SER A 270 -14.71 3.21 4.91
N PHE A 271 -14.19 2.56 3.85
CA PHE A 271 -13.35 1.37 3.98
C PHE A 271 -12.31 1.32 2.86
N SER A 272 -11.07 1.04 3.22
CA SER A 272 -9.94 0.95 2.29
C SER A 272 -9.27 -0.40 2.42
N ALA A 273 -9.09 -1.10 1.29
CA ALA A 273 -8.43 -2.41 1.30
C ALA A 273 -7.72 -2.72 -0.03
N VAL A 274 -6.95 -3.79 -0.03
CA VAL A 274 -6.32 -4.37 -1.23
C VAL A 274 -7.30 -5.33 -1.93
N PRO A 275 -7.09 -5.67 -3.22
CA PRO A 275 -7.98 -6.54 -3.99
C PRO A 275 -8.27 -7.87 -3.32
N GLU A 276 -7.27 -8.49 -2.69
CA GLU A 276 -7.38 -9.79 -2.03
C GLU A 276 -8.37 -9.75 -0.85
N VAL A 277 -8.38 -8.65 -0.09
CA VAL A 277 -9.34 -8.45 1.01
C VAL A 277 -10.75 -8.35 0.45
N TYR A 278 -10.96 -7.61 -0.63
CA TYR A 278 -12.27 -7.52 -1.28
C TYR A 278 -12.75 -8.87 -1.82
N GLY A 279 -11.87 -9.66 -2.42
CA GLY A 279 -12.18 -11.04 -2.83
C GLY A 279 -12.66 -11.90 -1.66
N MET A 280 -11.99 -11.78 -0.49
CA MET A 280 -12.42 -12.47 0.73
C MET A 280 -13.77 -11.95 1.26
N LEU A 281 -14.03 -10.64 1.18
CA LEU A 281 -15.31 -10.05 1.62
C LEU A 281 -16.48 -10.52 0.75
N LEU A 282 -16.29 -10.67 -0.54
CA LEU A 282 -17.30 -11.22 -1.44
C LEU A 282 -17.55 -12.72 -1.17
N LYS A 283 -16.46 -13.49 -1.05
CA LYS A 283 -16.54 -14.95 -0.93
C LYS A 283 -17.01 -15.41 0.46
N TYR A 284 -16.49 -14.80 1.51
CA TYR A 284 -16.70 -15.27 2.89
C TYR A 284 -17.35 -14.21 3.80
N GLY A 285 -17.26 -12.93 3.42
CA GLY A 285 -17.74 -11.80 4.22
C GLY A 285 -19.21 -11.47 3.99
N ARG A 286 -19.84 -12.01 2.95
CA ARG A 286 -21.23 -11.72 2.58
C ARG A 286 -21.46 -10.23 2.32
N LEU A 287 -20.49 -9.57 1.67
CA LEU A 287 -20.61 -8.15 1.30
C LEU A 287 -21.86 -7.96 0.41
N GLY A 288 -22.72 -7.01 0.78
CA GLY A 288 -23.99 -6.73 0.10
C GLY A 288 -25.20 -7.50 0.63
N GLU A 289 -25.04 -8.52 1.50
CA GLU A 289 -26.18 -9.20 2.15
C GLU A 289 -26.70 -8.41 3.37
N ARG A 290 -25.82 -7.61 4.01
CA ARG A 290 -26.19 -6.75 5.13
C ARG A 290 -26.18 -5.28 4.69
N PRO A 291 -27.23 -4.48 5.01
CA PRO A 291 -27.25 -3.06 4.70
C PRO A 291 -26.09 -2.31 5.38
N LEU A 292 -25.48 -1.39 4.65
CA LEU A 292 -24.41 -0.52 5.15
C LEU A 292 -24.85 0.97 5.02
N PRO A 293 -25.84 1.42 5.79
CA PRO A 293 -26.50 2.71 5.56
C PRO A 293 -25.61 3.93 5.79
N ALA A 294 -24.55 3.79 6.58
CA ALA A 294 -23.59 4.87 6.82
C ALA A 294 -22.48 4.92 5.76
N LEU A 295 -22.30 3.85 4.98
CA LEU A 295 -21.20 3.74 4.03
C LEU A 295 -21.36 4.75 2.88
N ARG A 296 -20.34 5.56 2.66
CA ARG A 296 -20.28 6.58 1.60
C ARG A 296 -19.40 6.14 0.44
N TYR A 297 -18.26 5.54 0.76
CA TYR A 297 -17.33 5.06 -0.27
C TYR A 297 -16.45 3.91 0.23
N MET A 298 -15.95 3.12 -0.72
CA MET A 298 -14.85 2.17 -0.52
C MET A 298 -13.74 2.47 -1.52
N THR A 299 -12.48 2.18 -1.14
CA THR A 299 -11.31 2.42 -1.99
C THR A 299 -10.44 1.19 -2.10
N VAL A 300 -9.84 0.98 -3.26
CA VAL A 300 -8.93 -0.14 -3.51
C VAL A 300 -7.64 0.34 -4.15
N ALA A 301 -6.51 -0.20 -3.68
CA ALA A 301 -5.18 -0.01 -4.25
C ALA A 301 -4.24 -1.14 -3.83
N GLY A 302 -3.01 -1.14 -4.36
CA GLY A 302 -1.92 -1.97 -3.87
C GLY A 302 -1.79 -3.34 -4.52
N GLY A 303 -2.68 -3.72 -5.40
CA GLY A 303 -2.64 -4.92 -6.23
C GLY A 303 -3.36 -4.72 -7.54
N GLU A 304 -3.24 -5.67 -8.45
CA GLU A 304 -4.01 -5.68 -9.69
C GLU A 304 -5.47 -5.98 -9.38
N LEU A 305 -6.37 -5.14 -9.88
CA LEU A 305 -7.81 -5.29 -9.70
C LEU A 305 -8.47 -5.59 -11.03
N ARG A 306 -9.07 -6.76 -11.14
CA ARG A 306 -9.87 -7.13 -12.29
C ARG A 306 -11.17 -6.32 -12.33
N TYR A 307 -11.59 -5.96 -13.54
CA TYR A 307 -12.82 -5.19 -13.75
C TYR A 307 -14.07 -5.88 -13.19
N ASP A 308 -14.24 -7.19 -13.40
CA ASP A 308 -15.39 -7.97 -12.92
C ASP A 308 -15.50 -7.93 -11.39
N LEU A 309 -14.38 -8.09 -10.68
CA LEU A 309 -14.33 -7.95 -9.22
C LEU A 309 -14.71 -6.52 -8.79
N ALA A 310 -14.15 -5.50 -9.47
CA ALA A 310 -14.46 -4.10 -9.18
C ALA A 310 -15.94 -3.78 -9.40
N ALA A 311 -16.53 -4.28 -10.51
CA ALA A 311 -17.92 -4.08 -10.85
C ALA A 311 -18.87 -4.77 -9.86
N GLU A 312 -18.52 -5.99 -9.42
CA GLU A 312 -19.31 -6.71 -8.42
C GLU A 312 -19.29 -5.98 -7.06
N ILE A 313 -18.10 -5.53 -6.59
CA ILE A 313 -18.00 -4.76 -5.36
C ILE A 313 -18.86 -3.50 -5.45
N ALA A 314 -18.71 -2.73 -6.54
CA ALA A 314 -19.48 -1.50 -6.75
C ALA A 314 -20.99 -1.75 -6.71
N ALA A 315 -21.46 -2.83 -7.32
CA ALA A 315 -22.87 -3.22 -7.28
C ALA A 315 -23.36 -3.59 -5.87
N ARG A 316 -22.54 -4.33 -5.11
CA ARG A 316 -22.88 -4.80 -3.76
C ARG A 316 -22.94 -3.69 -2.71
N ILE A 317 -22.16 -2.63 -2.89
CA ILE A 317 -22.12 -1.51 -1.93
C ILE A 317 -23.01 -0.32 -2.34
N SER A 318 -23.67 -0.37 -3.49
CA SER A 318 -24.55 0.71 -3.95
C SER A 318 -25.57 1.12 -2.87
N PRO A 319 -25.79 2.44 -2.60
CA PRO A 319 -25.36 3.60 -3.37
C PRO A 319 -23.97 4.17 -3.06
N ALA A 320 -23.19 3.53 -2.18
CA ALA A 320 -21.83 3.97 -1.89
C ALA A 320 -20.92 3.87 -3.14
N SER A 321 -19.94 4.77 -3.26
CA SER A 321 -19.02 4.79 -4.40
C SER A 321 -17.82 3.86 -4.20
N PHE A 322 -17.31 3.26 -5.30
CA PHE A 322 -16.12 2.43 -5.30
C PHE A 322 -15.01 3.09 -6.13
N HIS A 323 -13.88 3.39 -5.50
CA HIS A 323 -12.77 4.12 -6.10
C HIS A 323 -11.56 3.21 -6.32
N VAL A 324 -11.16 3.06 -7.57
CA VAL A 324 -9.94 2.36 -7.96
C VAL A 324 -8.79 3.35 -8.00
N MET A 325 -7.69 3.01 -7.32
CA MET A 325 -6.54 3.89 -7.16
C MET A 325 -5.24 3.15 -7.45
N TYR A 326 -4.24 3.91 -7.90
CA TYR A 326 -2.91 3.40 -8.19
C TYR A 326 -1.86 4.25 -7.47
N GLY A 327 -0.78 3.59 -7.03
CA GLY A 327 0.39 4.24 -6.45
C GLY A 327 1.40 3.26 -5.88
N GLN A 328 2.46 3.83 -5.32
CA GLN A 328 3.58 3.08 -4.75
C GLN A 328 4.24 3.85 -3.60
N SER A 329 5.08 3.16 -2.83
CA SER A 329 5.75 3.74 -1.65
C SER A 329 6.68 4.89 -2.00
N GLU A 330 7.32 4.83 -3.16
CA GLU A 330 8.23 5.85 -3.70
C GLU A 330 7.53 7.18 -4.06
N ALA A 331 6.19 7.18 -4.02
CA ALA A 331 5.36 8.38 -4.16
C ALA A 331 4.36 8.49 -2.99
N VAL A 332 4.79 8.18 -1.78
CA VAL A 332 4.03 8.08 -0.53
C VAL A 332 2.99 6.96 -0.60
N ALA A 333 1.97 7.09 -1.46
CA ALA A 333 0.92 6.08 -1.62
C ALA A 333 0.19 6.17 -2.95
N ARG A 334 -0.21 7.38 -3.40
CA ARG A 334 -1.14 7.54 -4.52
C ARG A 334 -0.56 8.40 -5.64
N LEU A 335 -0.78 7.95 -6.88
CA LEU A 335 -0.39 8.62 -8.11
C LEU A 335 -1.58 8.86 -9.06
N ALA A 336 -2.52 7.91 -9.10
CA ALA A 336 -3.70 8.00 -9.96
C ALA A 336 -4.97 7.53 -9.25
N SER A 337 -6.11 8.02 -9.75
CA SER A 337 -7.45 7.64 -9.30
C SER A 337 -8.41 7.56 -10.48
N LEU A 338 -9.21 6.49 -10.51
CA LEU A 338 -10.30 6.34 -11.47
C LEU A 338 -11.57 6.92 -10.86
N PRO A 339 -12.17 7.99 -11.43
CA PRO A 339 -13.45 8.46 -10.98
C PRO A 339 -14.49 7.33 -11.02
N TYR A 340 -15.20 7.11 -9.91
CA TYR A 340 -16.09 5.94 -9.77
C TYR A 340 -17.17 5.85 -10.86
N GLN A 341 -17.60 6.99 -11.42
CA GLN A 341 -18.55 7.06 -12.54
C GLN A 341 -17.96 6.47 -13.84
N GLN A 342 -16.63 6.41 -13.94
CA GLN A 342 -15.91 5.91 -15.11
C GLN A 342 -15.61 4.40 -15.04
N LEU A 343 -15.91 3.74 -13.91
CA LEU A 343 -15.55 2.34 -13.67
C LEU A 343 -16.04 1.40 -14.79
N HIS A 344 -17.28 1.57 -15.23
CA HIS A 344 -17.89 0.72 -16.28
C HIS A 344 -17.48 1.12 -17.70
N ILE A 345 -17.05 2.39 -17.90
CA ILE A 345 -16.65 2.93 -19.18
C ILE A 345 -15.16 2.66 -19.45
N ARG A 346 -14.30 2.86 -18.42
CA ARG A 346 -12.84 2.76 -18.50
C ARG A 346 -12.35 1.47 -17.81
N ARG A 347 -12.84 0.34 -18.29
CA ARG A 347 -12.55 -0.98 -17.71
C ARG A 347 -11.05 -1.26 -17.64
N GLY A 348 -10.53 -1.59 -16.47
CA GLY A 348 -9.11 -1.89 -16.25
C GLY A 348 -8.19 -0.66 -16.16
N SER A 349 -8.74 0.56 -16.26
CA SER A 349 -7.94 1.78 -16.07
C SER A 349 -7.61 2.02 -14.60
N ILE A 350 -6.40 2.52 -14.34
CA ILE A 350 -6.00 3.08 -13.04
C ILE A 350 -6.45 4.55 -12.87
N GLY A 351 -7.10 5.14 -13.88
CA GLY A 351 -7.60 6.49 -13.86
C GLY A 351 -6.66 7.53 -14.46
N LYS A 352 -6.74 8.73 -13.91
CA LYS A 352 -5.92 9.90 -14.26
C LYS A 352 -5.01 10.28 -13.09
N PRO A 353 -3.94 11.08 -13.32
CA PRO A 353 -3.13 11.61 -12.24
C PRO A 353 -4.01 12.36 -11.22
N ILE A 354 -3.69 12.17 -9.93
CA ILE A 354 -4.34 12.94 -8.85
C ILE A 354 -3.82 14.38 -8.84
N TRP A 355 -4.49 15.24 -8.10
CA TRP A 355 -4.13 16.66 -7.99
C TRP A 355 -2.65 16.83 -7.57
N GLY A 356 -1.94 17.73 -8.27
CA GLY A 356 -0.51 18.01 -8.02
C GLY A 356 0.47 16.93 -8.51
N VAL A 357 0.00 15.92 -9.26
CA VAL A 357 0.82 14.86 -9.84
C VAL A 357 0.72 14.90 -11.37
N GLU A 358 1.85 14.70 -12.01
CA GLU A 358 1.95 14.44 -13.45
C GLU A 358 2.27 12.97 -13.69
N LEU A 359 1.63 12.37 -14.70
CA LEU A 359 1.96 11.03 -15.19
C LEU A 359 2.27 11.09 -16.68
N ALA A 360 3.31 10.38 -17.09
CA ALA A 360 3.68 10.20 -18.49
C ALA A 360 4.07 8.75 -18.78
N VAL A 361 3.87 8.30 -20.02
CA VAL A 361 4.40 7.05 -20.53
C VAL A 361 5.63 7.37 -21.37
N MET A 362 6.78 6.82 -21.01
CA MET A 362 8.06 7.18 -21.63
C MET A 362 8.76 5.98 -22.28
N ASP A 363 9.52 6.26 -23.35
CA ASP A 363 10.42 5.29 -23.98
C ASP A 363 11.76 5.13 -23.22
N GLU A 364 12.63 4.25 -23.70
CA GLU A 364 13.97 4.04 -23.13
C GLU A 364 14.86 5.31 -23.20
N ALA A 365 14.57 6.23 -24.13
CA ALA A 365 15.25 7.51 -24.26
C ALA A 365 14.61 8.62 -23.40
N LYS A 366 13.70 8.28 -22.50
CA LYS A 366 12.94 9.20 -21.61
C LYS A 366 12.10 10.24 -22.39
N ARG A 367 11.63 9.92 -23.58
CA ARG A 367 10.71 10.75 -24.35
C ARG A 367 9.29 10.25 -24.13
N GLU A 368 8.34 11.19 -23.97
CA GLU A 368 6.92 10.84 -23.82
C GLU A 368 6.40 10.18 -25.09
N LEU A 369 5.71 9.07 -24.93
CA LEU A 369 5.08 8.30 -26.01
C LEU A 369 3.66 8.84 -26.32
N PRO A 370 3.25 8.74 -27.59
CA PRO A 370 1.87 9.10 -27.98
C PRO A 370 0.84 8.17 -27.32
N PRO A 371 -0.45 8.61 -27.24
CA PRO A 371 -1.53 7.78 -26.75
C PRO A 371 -1.66 6.46 -27.51
N GLY A 372 -1.77 5.35 -26.75
CA GLY A 372 -1.86 3.98 -27.25
C GLY A 372 -0.56 3.20 -27.21
N ASP A 373 0.60 3.86 -27.22
CA ASP A 373 1.88 3.19 -27.14
C ASP A 373 2.23 2.78 -25.71
N VAL A 374 2.82 1.60 -25.56
CA VAL A 374 3.22 1.03 -24.27
C VAL A 374 4.66 1.40 -23.95
N GLY A 375 4.88 1.93 -22.74
CA GLY A 375 6.20 2.28 -22.23
C GLY A 375 6.26 2.31 -20.71
N MET A 376 7.34 2.87 -20.17
CA MET A 376 7.53 3.03 -18.72
C MET A 376 6.60 4.11 -18.20
N LEU A 377 5.77 3.77 -17.21
CA LEU A 377 4.99 4.77 -16.48
C LEU A 377 5.91 5.57 -15.57
N CYS A 378 5.94 6.87 -15.77
CA CYS A 378 6.72 7.82 -14.98
C CYS A 378 5.79 8.79 -14.26
N ALA A 379 6.19 9.23 -13.05
CA ALA A 379 5.44 10.14 -12.22
C ALA A 379 6.30 11.31 -11.77
N ARG A 380 5.71 12.51 -11.67
CA ARG A 380 6.34 13.70 -11.11
C ARG A 380 5.35 14.45 -10.22
N GLY A 381 5.81 14.93 -9.05
CA GLY A 381 4.99 15.68 -8.12
C GLY A 381 5.68 15.85 -6.77
N GLU A 382 5.12 16.71 -5.93
CA GLU A 382 5.65 16.96 -4.59
C GLU A 382 5.54 15.74 -3.65
N ASN A 383 4.75 14.73 -4.01
CA ASN A 383 4.62 13.46 -3.31
C ASN A 383 5.72 12.44 -3.65
N VAL A 384 6.58 12.72 -4.64
CA VAL A 384 7.69 11.83 -5.01
C VAL A 384 8.80 11.88 -3.97
N MET A 385 9.34 10.73 -3.60
CA MET A 385 10.37 10.54 -2.58
C MET A 385 11.63 11.39 -2.82
N LEU A 386 12.42 11.58 -1.76
CA LEU A 386 13.76 12.19 -1.87
C LEU A 386 14.81 11.23 -2.47
N GLY A 387 14.54 9.92 -2.46
CA GLY A 387 15.41 8.86 -2.92
C GLY A 387 15.41 7.66 -1.97
N TYR A 388 16.32 6.71 -2.18
CA TYR A 388 16.53 5.57 -1.29
C TYR A 388 17.62 5.86 -0.26
N TRP A 389 17.35 5.50 0.98
CA TRP A 389 18.26 5.70 2.11
C TRP A 389 19.59 5.00 1.90
N GLN A 390 20.69 5.76 1.92
CA GLN A 390 22.07 5.29 1.73
C GLN A 390 22.31 4.53 0.41
N ASP A 391 21.46 4.72 -0.59
CA ASP A 391 21.59 4.07 -1.90
C ASP A 391 21.39 5.08 -3.05
N PRO A 392 22.40 5.94 -3.29
CA PRO A 392 22.33 6.92 -4.36
C PRO A 392 22.30 6.28 -5.76
N SER A 393 22.91 5.09 -5.93
CA SER A 393 22.88 4.36 -7.20
C SER A 393 21.45 3.91 -7.54
N ALA A 394 20.79 3.21 -6.62
CA ALA A 394 19.40 2.81 -6.83
C ALA A 394 18.45 4.02 -6.95
N THR A 395 18.79 5.16 -6.35
CA THR A 395 18.03 6.40 -6.52
C THR A 395 18.15 6.92 -7.94
N ALA A 396 19.37 7.02 -8.49
CA ALA A 396 19.63 7.49 -9.85
C ALA A 396 19.02 6.57 -10.93
N ASP A 397 18.87 5.27 -10.63
CA ASP A 397 18.22 4.31 -11.53
C ASP A 397 16.73 4.61 -11.74
N VAL A 398 16.05 5.23 -10.76
CA VAL A 398 14.59 5.41 -10.80
C VAL A 398 14.16 6.87 -10.77
N LEU A 399 14.97 7.78 -10.26
CA LEU A 399 14.64 9.20 -10.11
C LEU A 399 15.59 10.05 -10.96
N SER A 400 15.03 10.77 -11.92
CA SER A 400 15.81 11.68 -12.79
C SER A 400 16.03 13.04 -12.12
N ASP A 401 17.03 13.80 -12.63
CA ASP A 401 17.37 15.13 -12.10
C ASP A 401 16.25 16.16 -12.25
N ASP A 402 15.34 15.97 -13.22
CA ASP A 402 14.16 16.81 -13.44
C ASP A 402 12.91 16.31 -12.67
N GLY A 403 13.09 15.36 -11.74
CA GLY A 403 12.09 14.91 -10.77
C GLY A 403 11.13 13.83 -11.27
N TRP A 404 11.38 13.20 -12.42
CA TRP A 404 10.58 12.08 -12.87
C TRP A 404 11.00 10.78 -12.17
N LEU A 405 10.04 10.15 -11.51
CA LEU A 405 10.15 8.82 -10.91
C LEU A 405 9.70 7.77 -11.92
N GLN A 406 10.58 6.85 -12.32
CA GLN A 406 10.21 5.64 -13.03
C GLN A 406 9.53 4.67 -12.06
N THR A 407 8.25 4.38 -12.29
CA THR A 407 7.47 3.55 -11.36
C THR A 407 7.85 2.06 -11.39
N GLY A 408 8.52 1.64 -12.46
CA GLY A 408 8.78 0.23 -12.75
C GLY A 408 7.57 -0.50 -13.34
N ASP A 409 6.45 0.18 -13.57
CA ASP A 409 5.27 -0.36 -14.23
C ASP A 409 5.25 0.04 -15.70
N LEU A 410 4.86 -0.87 -16.58
CA LEU A 410 4.56 -0.59 -17.97
C LEU A 410 3.10 -0.16 -18.10
N ALA A 411 2.85 0.86 -18.92
CA ALA A 411 1.50 1.38 -19.14
C ALA A 411 1.33 1.95 -20.55
N HIS A 412 0.08 2.16 -20.95
CA HIS A 412 -0.25 3.09 -22.02
C HIS A 412 -1.26 4.12 -21.51
N ARG A 413 -1.32 5.26 -22.19
CA ARG A 413 -2.33 6.28 -21.97
C ARG A 413 -3.29 6.30 -23.16
N ASP A 414 -4.60 6.36 -22.92
CA ASP A 414 -5.57 6.53 -23.99
C ASP A 414 -5.67 8.02 -24.45
N LYS A 415 -6.45 8.26 -25.49
CA LYS A 415 -6.64 9.61 -26.07
C LYS A 415 -7.35 10.58 -25.12
N ASP A 416 -8.08 10.06 -24.13
CA ASP A 416 -8.81 10.83 -23.13
C ASP A 416 -7.99 11.04 -21.84
N GLY A 417 -6.72 10.56 -21.82
CA GLY A 417 -5.78 10.75 -20.72
C GLY A 417 -5.93 9.75 -19.58
N PHE A 418 -6.62 8.62 -19.79
CA PHE A 418 -6.67 7.52 -18.80
C PHE A 418 -5.52 6.56 -19.01
N PHE A 419 -4.93 6.06 -17.91
CA PHE A 419 -3.80 5.16 -17.91
C PHE A 419 -4.25 3.72 -17.65
N TYR A 420 -3.57 2.76 -18.31
CA TYR A 420 -3.81 1.32 -18.21
C TYR A 420 -2.49 0.60 -18.02
N LEU A 421 -2.40 -0.26 -16.99
CA LEU A 421 -1.18 -1.00 -16.67
C LEU A 421 -1.05 -2.26 -17.54
N HIS A 422 0.20 -2.59 -17.87
CA HIS A 422 0.60 -3.83 -18.57
C HIS A 422 1.50 -4.72 -17.68
N GLY A 423 1.68 -4.36 -16.41
CA GLY A 423 2.47 -5.10 -15.43
C GLY A 423 3.84 -4.50 -15.15
N ARG A 424 4.64 -5.20 -14.35
CA ARG A 424 5.95 -4.74 -13.88
C ARG A 424 7.05 -4.99 -14.90
N ALA A 425 7.83 -3.95 -15.27
CA ALA A 425 8.93 -4.07 -16.22
C ALA A 425 10.00 -5.09 -15.79
N ASN A 426 10.26 -5.21 -14.48
CA ASN A 426 11.22 -6.16 -13.92
C ASN A 426 10.73 -7.62 -13.89
N LEU A 427 9.44 -7.86 -14.15
CA LEU A 427 8.87 -9.21 -14.31
C LEU A 427 8.93 -9.69 -15.76
N LEU A 428 9.40 -8.87 -16.70
CA LEU A 428 9.67 -9.32 -18.05
C LEU A 428 10.76 -10.38 -18.04
N VAL A 429 10.43 -11.55 -18.54
CA VAL A 429 11.34 -12.70 -18.63
C VAL A 429 11.71 -12.95 -20.07
N LYS A 430 12.99 -13.18 -20.36
CA LYS A 430 13.41 -13.57 -21.68
C LYS A 430 13.25 -15.09 -21.84
N VAL A 431 12.29 -15.50 -22.66
CA VAL A 431 11.99 -16.89 -22.97
C VAL A 431 12.25 -17.13 -24.44
N GLN A 432 13.22 -17.97 -24.80
CA GLN A 432 13.56 -18.27 -26.19
C GLN A 432 13.75 -17.02 -27.07
N GLY A 433 14.39 -15.98 -26.53
CA GLY A 433 14.61 -14.71 -27.23
C GLY A 433 13.47 -13.69 -27.15
N HIS A 434 12.28 -14.08 -26.72
CA HIS A 434 11.11 -13.21 -26.57
C HIS A 434 11.01 -12.64 -25.15
N ARG A 435 10.62 -11.36 -25.02
CA ARG A 435 10.25 -10.76 -23.73
C ARG A 435 8.81 -11.15 -23.42
N VAL A 436 8.59 -11.86 -22.32
CA VAL A 436 7.28 -12.35 -21.86
C VAL A 436 6.98 -11.80 -20.49
N HIS A 437 5.83 -11.16 -20.33
CA HIS A 437 5.35 -10.75 -19.02
C HIS A 437 4.43 -11.84 -18.44
N PRO A 438 4.58 -12.26 -17.16
CA PRO A 438 3.71 -13.27 -16.53
C PRO A 438 2.22 -12.97 -16.64
N ALA A 439 1.83 -11.68 -16.50
CA ALA A 439 0.45 -11.24 -16.62
C ALA A 439 -0.21 -11.56 -17.97
N GLU A 440 0.58 -11.73 -19.06
CA GLU A 440 0.03 -12.13 -20.35
C GLU A 440 -0.50 -13.58 -20.32
N ILE A 441 0.15 -14.44 -19.53
CA ILE A 441 -0.28 -15.84 -19.34
C ILE A 441 -1.46 -15.88 -18.36
N GLU A 442 -1.34 -15.14 -17.24
CA GLU A 442 -2.36 -15.04 -16.19
C GLU A 442 -3.68 -14.51 -16.76
N GLY A 443 -3.60 -13.43 -17.55
CA GLY A 443 -4.76 -12.78 -18.17
C GLY A 443 -5.55 -13.69 -19.12
N VAL A 444 -4.88 -14.53 -19.90
CA VAL A 444 -5.55 -15.51 -20.80
C VAL A 444 -6.37 -16.50 -19.98
N VAL A 445 -5.79 -17.02 -18.89
CA VAL A 445 -6.49 -17.99 -18.04
C VAL A 445 -7.65 -17.34 -17.30
N GLU A 446 -7.41 -16.19 -16.69
CA GLU A 446 -8.43 -15.50 -15.89
C GLU A 446 -9.58 -14.94 -16.76
N ALA A 447 -9.32 -14.54 -18.00
CA ALA A 447 -10.37 -14.12 -18.92
C ALA A 447 -11.26 -15.30 -19.36
N ALA A 448 -10.67 -16.46 -19.60
CA ALA A 448 -11.42 -17.65 -20.01
C ALA A 448 -12.10 -18.39 -18.85
N PHE A 449 -11.53 -18.29 -17.64
CA PHE A 449 -11.99 -18.94 -16.41
C PHE A 449 -12.11 -17.92 -15.27
N PRO A 450 -13.18 -17.10 -15.25
CA PRO A 450 -13.33 -16.02 -14.26
C PRO A 450 -13.30 -16.49 -12.80
N GLN A 451 -13.64 -17.76 -12.53
CA GLN A 451 -13.60 -18.37 -11.19
C GLN A 451 -12.22 -18.90 -10.78
N THR A 452 -11.21 -18.73 -11.64
CA THR A 452 -9.83 -19.16 -11.36
C THR A 452 -8.93 -17.94 -11.24
N SER A 453 -8.12 -17.88 -10.19
CA SER A 453 -6.99 -16.96 -10.11
C SER A 453 -5.73 -17.68 -10.57
N ALA A 454 -4.89 -17.00 -11.32
CA ALA A 454 -3.68 -17.56 -11.91
C ALA A 454 -2.45 -16.70 -11.56
N VAL A 455 -1.32 -17.34 -11.25
CA VAL A 455 -0.03 -16.69 -11.03
C VAL A 455 1.04 -17.46 -11.78
N ALA A 456 1.66 -16.83 -12.77
CA ALA A 456 2.74 -17.41 -13.56
C ALA A 456 4.10 -17.06 -12.94
N ILE A 457 4.86 -18.06 -12.56
CA ILE A 457 6.19 -17.94 -11.96
C ILE A 457 7.23 -18.44 -12.94
N PRO A 458 8.25 -17.62 -13.30
CA PRO A 458 9.35 -18.09 -14.12
C PRO A 458 10.19 -19.11 -13.34
N ALA A 459 10.51 -20.22 -13.99
CA ALA A 459 11.34 -21.28 -13.45
C ALA A 459 12.43 -21.65 -14.46
N ALA A 460 13.69 -21.60 -14.04
CA ALA A 460 14.83 -21.93 -14.87
C ALA A 460 15.14 -23.44 -14.80
N ARG A 461 15.38 -24.05 -15.94
CA ARG A 461 15.97 -25.40 -16.05
C ARG A 461 17.24 -25.29 -16.90
N GLY A 462 18.38 -25.06 -16.25
CA GLY A 462 19.60 -24.65 -16.93
C GLY A 462 19.45 -23.25 -17.54
N GLU A 463 19.75 -23.10 -18.81
CA GLU A 463 19.58 -21.82 -19.54
C GLU A 463 18.14 -21.61 -20.07
N ASP A 464 17.29 -22.64 -20.04
CA ASP A 464 15.92 -22.53 -20.52
C ASP A 464 14.99 -22.07 -19.40
N VAL A 465 14.40 -20.90 -19.57
CA VAL A 465 13.41 -20.34 -18.66
C VAL A 465 12.02 -20.67 -19.19
N ARG A 466 11.15 -21.18 -18.29
CA ARG A 466 9.76 -21.53 -18.57
C ARG A 466 8.87 -21.02 -17.46
N PHE A 467 7.57 -21.10 -17.63
CA PHE A 467 6.61 -20.71 -16.59
C PHE A 467 5.96 -21.92 -15.93
N ILE A 468 5.80 -21.85 -14.61
CA ILE A 468 4.88 -22.67 -13.84
C ILE A 468 3.67 -21.79 -13.56
N LEU A 469 2.47 -22.31 -13.82
CA LEU A 469 1.22 -21.62 -13.54
C LEU A 469 0.59 -22.18 -12.28
N PHE A 470 0.58 -21.36 -11.22
CA PHE A 470 -0.16 -21.65 -9.99
C PHE A 470 -1.60 -21.19 -10.14
N LEU A 471 -2.54 -22.00 -9.69
CA LEU A 471 -3.98 -21.81 -9.85
C LEU A 471 -4.68 -21.96 -8.51
N THR A 472 -5.66 -21.11 -8.23
CA THR A 472 -6.56 -21.26 -7.08
C THR A 472 -8.00 -20.96 -7.48
N SER A 473 -8.96 -21.68 -6.86
CA SER A 473 -10.39 -21.48 -7.10
C SER A 473 -10.91 -20.29 -6.27
N ARG A 474 -11.72 -19.45 -6.88
CA ARG A 474 -12.41 -18.33 -6.21
C ARG A 474 -13.72 -18.72 -5.56
N ASP A 475 -14.35 -19.82 -6.03
CA ASP A 475 -15.68 -20.30 -5.61
C ASP A 475 -15.65 -21.70 -5.00
N ASP A 476 -14.45 -22.21 -4.68
CA ASP A 476 -14.18 -23.55 -4.14
C ASP A 476 -14.60 -24.70 -5.07
N GLN A 477 -14.92 -24.39 -6.35
CA GLN A 477 -15.19 -25.45 -7.33
C GLN A 477 -13.88 -26.05 -7.85
N PRO A 478 -13.87 -27.33 -8.22
CA PRO A 478 -12.70 -27.99 -8.78
C PRO A 478 -12.22 -27.29 -10.06
N ILE A 479 -10.91 -27.05 -10.15
CA ILE A 479 -10.27 -26.45 -11.33
C ILE A 479 -10.04 -27.54 -12.39
N ASP A 480 -10.58 -27.36 -13.58
CA ASP A 480 -10.30 -28.21 -14.73
C ASP A 480 -8.99 -27.80 -15.42
N VAL A 481 -7.89 -28.31 -14.90
CA VAL A 481 -6.53 -28.03 -15.42
C VAL A 481 -6.40 -28.46 -16.89
N ALA A 482 -7.09 -29.48 -17.33
CA ALA A 482 -7.03 -29.94 -18.71
C ALA A 482 -7.64 -28.92 -19.68
N LYS A 483 -8.78 -28.32 -19.33
CA LYS A 483 -9.38 -27.23 -20.12
C LYS A 483 -8.51 -25.99 -20.14
N ILE A 484 -7.91 -25.62 -18.98
CA ILE A 484 -7.00 -24.48 -18.90
C ILE A 484 -5.80 -24.70 -19.83
N ARG A 485 -5.19 -25.87 -19.81
CA ARG A 485 -4.08 -26.22 -20.70
C ARG A 485 -4.44 -26.08 -22.17
N VAL A 486 -5.60 -26.63 -22.59
CA VAL A 486 -6.09 -26.49 -23.96
C VAL A 486 -6.31 -25.05 -24.35
N THR A 487 -6.86 -24.23 -23.46
CA THR A 487 -7.04 -22.79 -23.69
C THR A 487 -5.71 -22.08 -23.85
N CYS A 488 -4.74 -22.33 -22.98
CA CYS A 488 -3.40 -21.79 -23.11
C CYS A 488 -2.77 -22.17 -24.46
N GLN A 489 -2.90 -23.43 -24.89
CA GLN A 489 -2.35 -23.91 -26.18
C GLN A 489 -2.99 -23.23 -27.38
N ARG A 490 -4.27 -22.83 -27.28
CA ARG A 490 -5.00 -22.14 -28.34
C ARG A 490 -4.67 -20.66 -28.41
N GLU A 491 -4.55 -19.99 -27.26
CA GLU A 491 -4.47 -18.53 -27.15
C GLU A 491 -3.04 -18.00 -27.02
N LEU A 492 -2.08 -18.84 -26.58
CA LEU A 492 -0.71 -18.42 -26.34
C LEU A 492 0.26 -19.01 -27.36
N PRO A 493 1.27 -18.26 -27.80
CA PRO A 493 2.35 -18.80 -28.62
C PRO A 493 3.17 -19.82 -27.81
N PRO A 494 3.86 -20.79 -28.47
CA PRO A 494 4.54 -21.91 -27.80
C PRO A 494 5.54 -21.50 -26.71
N TYR A 495 6.26 -20.36 -26.87
CA TYR A 495 7.24 -19.89 -25.91
C TYR A 495 6.61 -19.33 -24.63
N LYS A 496 5.30 -19.00 -24.62
CA LYS A 496 4.55 -18.56 -23.42
C LYS A 496 3.85 -19.70 -22.69
N LEU A 497 3.82 -20.91 -23.23
CA LEU A 497 3.08 -22.02 -22.63
C LEU A 497 3.71 -22.43 -21.30
N PRO A 498 2.90 -22.51 -20.21
CA PRO A 498 3.37 -23.07 -18.95
C PRO A 498 3.77 -24.55 -19.10
N VAL A 499 4.90 -24.93 -18.51
CA VAL A 499 5.37 -26.33 -18.50
C VAL A 499 4.71 -27.15 -17.41
N HIS A 500 4.20 -26.49 -16.38
CA HIS A 500 3.47 -27.13 -15.28
C HIS A 500 2.31 -26.25 -14.82
N TYR A 501 1.25 -26.89 -14.32
CA TYR A 501 0.05 -26.29 -13.78
C TYR A 501 -0.17 -26.86 -12.38
N GLU A 502 -0.05 -26.04 -11.36
CA GLU A 502 -0.16 -26.43 -9.96
C GLU A 502 -1.39 -25.80 -9.32
N VAL A 503 -2.27 -26.63 -8.77
CA VAL A 503 -3.44 -26.15 -8.03
C VAL A 503 -3.08 -26.04 -6.56
N VAL A 504 -3.31 -24.87 -5.99
CA VAL A 504 -3.10 -24.59 -4.55
C VAL A 504 -4.40 -24.12 -3.93
N ASP A 505 -4.61 -24.44 -2.65
CA ASP A 505 -5.82 -24.02 -1.93
C ASP A 505 -5.94 -22.50 -1.87
N ARG A 506 -4.80 -21.82 -1.66
CA ARG A 506 -4.69 -20.35 -1.64
C ARG A 506 -3.27 -19.91 -1.94
N PHE A 507 -3.13 -18.72 -2.52
CA PHE A 507 -1.83 -18.11 -2.68
C PHE A 507 -1.28 -17.60 -1.34
N PRO A 508 0.04 -17.74 -1.08
CA PRO A 508 0.69 -17.10 0.05
C PRO A 508 0.58 -15.58 -0.10
N LEU A 509 0.41 -14.89 1.03
CA LEU A 509 0.29 -13.43 1.07
C LEU A 509 1.44 -12.82 1.88
N THR A 510 1.88 -11.65 1.46
CA THR A 510 2.82 -10.80 2.23
C THR A 510 2.11 -10.18 3.45
N SER A 511 2.87 -9.54 4.35
CA SER A 511 2.30 -8.76 5.48
C SER A 511 1.37 -7.62 5.05
N GLY A 512 1.48 -7.15 3.80
CA GLY A 512 0.58 -6.17 3.18
C GLY A 512 -0.59 -6.79 2.44
N TYR A 513 -0.89 -8.07 2.65
CA TYR A 513 -1.99 -8.82 2.02
C TYR A 513 -1.93 -8.92 0.48
N LYS A 514 -0.74 -8.81 -0.11
CA LYS A 514 -0.50 -9.01 -1.56
C LYS A 514 0.02 -10.43 -1.81
N ILE A 515 -0.25 -10.99 -3.00
CA ILE A 515 0.28 -12.30 -3.41
C ILE A 515 1.81 -12.31 -3.29
N ASP A 516 2.34 -13.25 -2.52
CA ASP A 516 3.77 -13.45 -2.35
C ASP A 516 4.36 -14.34 -3.46
N ARG A 517 4.73 -13.69 -4.57
CA ARG A 517 5.36 -14.38 -5.71
C ARG A 517 6.71 -14.99 -5.35
N ALA A 518 7.42 -14.44 -4.37
CA ALA A 518 8.69 -15.00 -3.92
C ALA A 518 8.48 -16.32 -3.18
N ALA A 519 7.47 -16.40 -2.32
CA ALA A 519 7.09 -17.66 -1.68
C ALA A 519 6.67 -18.73 -2.70
N LEU A 520 5.91 -18.36 -3.75
CA LEU A 520 5.56 -19.27 -4.84
C LEU A 520 6.80 -19.72 -5.65
N ALA A 521 7.75 -18.82 -5.88
CA ALA A 521 8.99 -19.14 -6.58
C ALA A 521 9.86 -20.17 -5.82
N LEU A 522 9.80 -20.21 -4.49
CA LEU A 522 10.49 -21.24 -3.69
C LEU A 522 9.90 -22.66 -3.87
N LEU A 523 8.66 -22.77 -4.34
CA LEU A 523 8.03 -24.05 -4.65
C LEU A 523 8.41 -24.57 -6.05
N ALA A 524 8.75 -23.69 -6.98
CA ALA A 524 9.03 -24.01 -8.38
C ALA A 524 10.13 -25.08 -8.58
N PRO A 525 11.29 -25.05 -7.89
CA PRO A 525 12.32 -26.08 -8.03
C PRO A 525 11.86 -27.46 -7.59
N ARG A 526 10.97 -27.55 -6.60
CA ARG A 526 10.42 -28.82 -6.09
C ARG A 526 9.46 -29.44 -7.10
N ILE A 527 8.71 -28.61 -7.81
CA ILE A 527 7.74 -29.01 -8.83
C ILE A 527 8.45 -29.53 -10.09
N LEU A 528 9.57 -28.90 -10.48
CA LEU A 528 10.35 -29.30 -11.64
C LEU A 528 11.36 -30.42 -11.38
N ALA A 529 11.58 -30.79 -10.13
CA ALA A 529 12.44 -31.92 -9.79
C ALA A 529 11.82 -33.22 -10.33
N PRO A 530 12.61 -34.12 -10.96
CA PRO A 530 12.10 -35.41 -11.33
C PRO A 530 11.61 -36.14 -10.07
N PRO A 531 10.51 -36.92 -10.14
CA PRO A 531 10.04 -37.69 -9.00
C PRO A 531 11.19 -38.52 -8.43
N ALA A 532 11.41 -38.43 -7.12
CA ALA A 532 12.43 -39.21 -6.44
C ALA A 532 12.19 -40.68 -6.79
N HIS A 533 13.19 -41.33 -7.42
CA HIS A 533 13.14 -42.76 -7.68
C HIS A 533 12.89 -43.47 -6.33
N GLN A 534 11.67 -43.99 -6.13
CA GLN A 534 11.49 -45.04 -5.14
C GLN A 534 12.40 -46.20 -5.55
N PRO A 535 13.33 -46.64 -4.72
CA PRO A 535 14.10 -47.82 -5.02
C PRO A 535 13.13 -48.98 -5.16
N TYR A 536 13.07 -49.57 -6.33
CA TYR A 536 12.40 -50.84 -6.52
C TYR A 536 12.92 -51.80 -5.45
N ALA A 537 12.05 -52.22 -4.55
CA ALA A 537 12.30 -53.33 -3.67
C ALA A 537 12.54 -54.57 -4.56
N ARG A 538 13.79 -55.05 -4.66
CA ARG A 538 14.12 -56.34 -5.28
C ARG A 538 13.50 -57.41 -4.40
N ASP A 539 12.44 -58.01 -4.88
CA ASP A 539 11.95 -59.27 -4.37
C ASP A 539 13.11 -60.28 -4.36
N SER A 540 13.57 -60.60 -3.15
CA SER A 540 14.47 -61.72 -2.94
C SER A 540 13.66 -63.02 -3.05
N LEU A 541 13.53 -63.54 -4.27
CA LEU A 541 13.22 -64.95 -4.50
C LEU A 541 14.47 -65.73 -4.18
N THR A 542 14.62 -66.19 -2.94
CA THR A 542 15.51 -67.25 -2.54
C THR A 542 14.95 -68.58 -3.00
N GLN A 543 15.64 -69.16 -3.93
CA GLN A 543 15.49 -70.59 -4.25
C GLN A 543 15.91 -71.43 -3.06
N SER A 544 14.99 -72.28 -2.63
CA SER A 544 15.29 -73.46 -1.86
C SER A 544 15.91 -74.54 -2.77
N ARG A 545 17.14 -74.93 -2.47
CA ARG A 545 17.61 -76.32 -2.46
C ARG A 545 18.93 -76.39 -1.72
#